data_1d18330827b6e4539a1bdfab1722b5a7
#
_entry.id   1d18330827b6e4539a1bdfab1722b5a7
#
_cell.length_a   1.000
_cell.length_b   1.000
_cell.length_c   1.000
_cell.angle_alpha   90.00
_cell.angle_beta   90.00
_cell.angle_gamma   90.00
#
_symmetry.space_group_name_H-M   'P 1'
#
loop_
_entity.id
_entity.type
_entity.pdbx_description
1 polymer ?
#
loop_
_entity_poly.entity_id
_entity_poly.type
_entity_poly.pdbx_seq_one_letter_code
_entity_poly.pdbx_strand_id
1 'polypeptide(L)'
;MKSSTWKQRLTGPAGAVFTLVTLIAPTGLPAQTAGLTPIQHVVVIFQENVSFDHYFATYPVALNNNPAEPVFTAAPTTPSVNGLNTPLLTANPNSAAPFRLSRKEPVTCDQDHNYGDEQKAFDGGLMDKFVEAVGSSSSSCDIGGFGNRIVMGYYDGNTVTALWNYAQAFAMSDNSFSTTFGPSTPGTLNLIAGTTAGATVTAGSAGGNVSSAGTVIGDTSPDPSLDDCTLAPPRTYISMSGRNVGDLLNNRAVTWGFFQGGFRPTSMNNGVAVCGAHHTGMAGDDATTTSGDYIPHHQGFQYFKQTSNPHHLPPSSTAMIGHTDQANHQYDLANFYTALAAGNMPAVTYLKAAAYQDGHAGYSDPLDEQTFLVTTINTIMRSPFWSSTAIIIAYDDSDGWYDHAMGPIVMQSATPDDQLTGPGLCGSGTNALNQGRCGYGPRQPLLVISPYAKANYVDHTTTDQSSILRFIEDNWNLGRLGNGSTDAFAGTLNNMFNFTSAGSNPAVLLDPNTGLVTATFTGVGGPVTKAVANPKNLPWAVDNVNLDGTKSVSADGKPLTYSWAAAPSTPAVQINGANTATPNVFLLGGPGVYSFILTVTDSTGATATDTATVNLIP
;
A
#
# COMPACT_ATOMS: atom_id res chain seq x y z
N MET A 1 57.24 -25.43 82.62
CA MET A 1 58.36 -26.15 81.98
C MET A 1 58.04 -26.28 80.47
N LYS A 2 59.03 -26.00 79.69
CA LYS A 2 58.98 -25.76 78.26
C LYS A 2 58.69 -27.03 77.44
N SER A 3 57.79 -27.00 76.42
CA SER A 3 57.90 -27.92 75.31
C SER A 3 57.55 -27.17 74.00
N SER A 4 58.48 -27.23 73.13
CA SER A 4 58.50 -26.65 71.77
C SER A 4 57.74 -27.59 70.84
N THR A 5 56.87 -27.03 70.02
CA THR A 5 56.26 -27.76 68.91
C THR A 5 56.60 -27.15 67.57
N TRP A 6 57.19 -27.95 66.75
CA TRP A 6 57.55 -27.68 65.35
C TRP A 6 56.31 -27.48 64.46
N LYS A 7 56.33 -26.47 63.58
CA LYS A 7 55.40 -26.26 62.49
C LYS A 7 55.92 -26.92 61.23
N GLN A 8 55.25 -27.93 60.77
CA GLN A 8 55.40 -28.42 59.41
C GLN A 8 54.54 -27.56 58.48
N ARG A 9 55.17 -27.04 57.41
CA ARG A 9 54.44 -26.41 56.28
C ARG A 9 54.04 -27.50 55.30
N LEU A 10 52.72 -27.62 55.05
CA LEU A 10 52.15 -28.34 53.93
C LEU A 10 51.89 -27.36 52.80
N THR A 11 52.62 -27.53 51.68
CA THR A 11 52.33 -26.89 50.40
C THR A 11 51.24 -27.73 49.70
N GLY A 12 50.02 -27.20 49.62
CA GLY A 12 48.93 -27.75 48.78
C GLY A 12 48.96 -27.11 47.38
N PRO A 13 48.57 -27.85 46.34
CA PRO A 13 48.54 -27.34 44.98
C PRO A 13 47.44 -26.30 44.76
N ALA A 14 47.79 -25.26 44.00
CA ALA A 14 46.86 -24.24 43.57
C ALA A 14 45.76 -24.84 42.65
N GLY A 15 44.56 -24.90 43.17
CA GLY A 15 43.39 -25.22 42.37
C GLY A 15 43.02 -24.07 41.43
N ALA A 16 43.13 -24.29 40.12
CA ALA A 16 42.62 -23.38 39.13
C ALA A 16 41.07 -23.41 39.14
N VAL A 17 40.45 -22.33 39.55
CA VAL A 17 39.01 -22.15 39.42
C VAL A 17 38.74 -21.83 37.94
N PHE A 18 38.26 -22.82 37.19
CA PHE A 18 37.66 -22.62 35.88
C PHE A 18 36.28 -21.98 36.06
N THR A 19 36.15 -20.68 35.82
CA THR A 19 34.86 -20.02 35.66
C THR A 19 34.30 -20.47 34.33
N LEU A 20 33.30 -21.32 34.37
CA LEU A 20 32.51 -21.74 33.20
C LEU A 20 31.66 -20.50 32.77
N VAL A 21 32.14 -19.71 31.82
CA VAL A 21 31.33 -18.71 31.15
C VAL A 21 30.41 -19.49 30.21
N THR A 22 29.17 -19.74 30.64
CA THR A 22 28.10 -20.16 29.76
C THR A 22 27.82 -19.02 28.79
N LEU A 23 28.34 -19.12 27.58
CA LEU A 23 27.87 -18.36 26.44
C LEU A 23 26.39 -18.74 26.25
N ILE A 24 25.46 -17.86 26.72
CA ILE A 24 24.07 -17.90 26.31
C ILE A 24 24.11 -17.51 24.84
N ALA A 25 24.00 -18.52 23.95
CA ALA A 25 23.72 -18.24 22.54
C ALA A 25 22.43 -17.38 22.49
N PRO A 26 22.39 -16.31 21.68
CA PRO A 26 21.16 -15.56 21.51
C PRO A 26 20.08 -16.56 21.07
N THR A 27 18.99 -16.64 21.83
CA THR A 27 17.81 -17.39 21.42
C THR A 27 17.36 -16.79 20.11
N GLY A 28 17.55 -17.53 19.01
CA GLY A 28 17.09 -17.08 17.69
C GLY A 28 15.60 -16.74 17.78
N LEU A 29 15.19 -15.72 17.06
CA LEU A 29 13.77 -15.39 16.91
C LEU A 29 13.01 -16.66 16.50
N PRO A 30 11.79 -16.91 17.00
CA PRO A 30 11.01 -18.07 16.60
C PRO A 30 10.82 -18.07 15.08
N ALA A 31 10.89 -19.25 14.47
CA ALA A 31 10.64 -19.39 13.04
C ALA A 31 9.22 -18.90 12.72
N GLN A 32 9.09 -18.14 11.65
CA GLN A 32 7.81 -17.64 11.18
C GLN A 32 6.85 -18.79 10.89
N THR A 33 5.59 -18.67 11.30
CA THR A 33 4.53 -19.63 10.97
C THR A 33 4.23 -19.58 9.47
N ALA A 34 4.37 -20.71 8.78
CA ALA A 34 4.11 -20.80 7.34
C ALA A 34 2.62 -20.70 7.03
N GLY A 35 2.30 -20.08 5.90
CA GLY A 35 0.95 -20.06 5.35
C GLY A 35 0.49 -21.43 4.85
N LEU A 36 -0.82 -21.65 4.78
CA LEU A 36 -1.43 -22.87 4.24
C LEU A 36 -1.40 -22.93 2.71
N THR A 37 -1.28 -21.79 2.05
CA THR A 37 -1.07 -21.66 0.59
C THR A 37 0.41 -21.42 0.29
N PRO A 38 0.83 -21.37 -0.97
CA PRO A 38 2.18 -20.94 -1.33
C PRO A 38 2.51 -19.49 -0.91
N ILE A 39 1.51 -18.68 -0.54
CA ILE A 39 1.70 -17.31 -0.10
C ILE A 39 2.25 -17.32 1.34
N GLN A 40 3.45 -16.81 1.50
CA GLN A 40 4.12 -16.63 2.78
C GLN A 40 4.19 -15.15 3.21
N HIS A 41 3.89 -14.24 2.27
CA HIS A 41 3.84 -12.80 2.50
C HIS A 41 2.60 -12.22 1.84
N VAL A 42 1.76 -11.57 2.64
CA VAL A 42 0.64 -10.74 2.16
C VAL A 42 1.00 -9.28 2.41
N VAL A 43 1.05 -8.49 1.36
CA VAL A 43 1.26 -7.04 1.43
C VAL A 43 -0.04 -6.36 1.00
N VAL A 44 -0.69 -5.67 1.92
CA VAL A 44 -1.89 -4.87 1.65
C VAL A 44 -1.45 -3.43 1.47
N ILE A 45 -1.60 -2.88 0.28
CA ILE A 45 -1.42 -1.46 0.01
C ILE A 45 -2.81 -0.85 0.05
N PHE A 46 -3.06 -0.03 1.07
CA PHE A 46 -4.36 0.52 1.36
C PHE A 46 -4.34 2.03 1.12
N GLN A 47 -4.96 2.43 0.02
CA GLN A 47 -4.91 3.78 -0.53
C GLN A 47 -6.20 4.54 -0.25
N GLU A 48 -6.29 5.78 -0.72
CA GLU A 48 -7.37 6.71 -0.48
C GLU A 48 -8.25 6.90 -1.71
N ASN A 49 -9.41 7.01 -1.46
CA ASN A 49 -10.67 7.58 -1.79
C ASN A 49 -11.01 7.49 -3.29
N VAL A 50 -11.30 6.28 -3.78
CA VAL A 50 -11.77 6.13 -5.16
C VAL A 50 -12.90 5.11 -5.30
N SER A 51 -13.96 5.47 -6.05
CA SER A 51 -14.92 4.48 -6.52
C SER A 51 -14.32 3.65 -7.68
N PHE A 52 -14.91 2.48 -7.94
CA PHE A 52 -14.47 1.65 -9.06
C PHE A 52 -14.59 2.38 -10.41
N ASP A 53 -15.72 3.04 -10.66
CA ASP A 53 -15.90 3.76 -11.92
C ASP A 53 -14.99 4.98 -12.06
N HIS A 54 -14.52 5.58 -10.95
CA HIS A 54 -13.58 6.69 -11.03
C HIS A 54 -12.25 6.29 -11.70
N TYR A 55 -11.78 5.04 -11.50
CA TYR A 55 -10.50 4.56 -12.06
C TYR A 55 -10.65 3.48 -13.16
N PHE A 56 -11.78 2.78 -13.23
CA PHE A 56 -11.94 1.66 -14.15
C PHE A 56 -13.21 1.74 -15.02
N ALA A 57 -13.89 2.89 -15.03
CA ALA A 57 -15.15 3.09 -15.77
C ALA A 57 -15.15 2.49 -17.18
N THR A 58 -14.10 2.73 -17.94
CA THR A 58 -14.00 2.34 -19.36
C THR A 58 -12.99 1.22 -19.62
N TYR A 59 -12.44 0.60 -18.55
CA TYR A 59 -11.50 -0.52 -18.74
C TYR A 59 -12.11 -1.62 -19.61
N PRO A 60 -11.40 -2.15 -20.60
CA PRO A 60 -9.99 -1.91 -20.91
C PRO A 60 -9.76 -0.93 -22.09
N VAL A 61 -10.64 0.04 -22.30
CA VAL A 61 -10.56 0.96 -23.45
C VAL A 61 -10.14 2.37 -22.99
N ALA A 62 -8.87 2.70 -23.21
CA ALA A 62 -8.35 4.05 -23.01
C ALA A 62 -8.56 4.92 -24.27
N LEU A 63 -8.68 6.23 -24.08
CA LEU A 63 -8.98 7.15 -25.19
C LEU A 63 -7.83 7.27 -26.20
N ASN A 64 -6.57 7.26 -25.75
CA ASN A 64 -5.34 7.24 -26.56
C ASN A 64 -5.27 8.32 -27.65
N ASN A 65 -5.89 9.48 -27.45
CA ASN A 65 -5.94 10.56 -28.46
C ASN A 65 -4.97 11.72 -28.19
N ASN A 66 -4.27 11.69 -27.07
CA ASN A 66 -3.30 12.70 -26.68
C ASN A 66 -1.87 12.10 -26.67
N PRO A 67 -0.97 12.52 -27.58
CA PRO A 67 0.39 11.97 -27.65
C PRO A 67 1.28 12.35 -26.45
N ALA A 68 0.83 13.27 -25.58
CA ALA A 68 1.53 13.63 -24.35
C ALA A 68 1.17 12.74 -23.17
N GLU A 69 0.17 11.88 -23.30
CA GLU A 69 -0.24 10.92 -22.29
C GLU A 69 0.32 9.52 -22.58
N PRO A 70 0.61 8.70 -21.55
CA PRO A 70 0.96 7.29 -21.77
C PRO A 70 -0.14 6.56 -22.54
N VAL A 71 0.25 5.70 -23.46
CA VAL A 71 -0.71 4.90 -24.24
C VAL A 71 -0.94 3.57 -23.52
N PHE A 72 -2.19 3.26 -23.17
CA PHE A 72 -2.58 1.93 -22.73
C PHE A 72 -3.19 1.16 -23.91
N THR A 73 -2.72 -0.05 -24.13
CA THR A 73 -3.27 -0.96 -25.15
C THR A 73 -3.63 -2.29 -24.51
N ALA A 74 -4.92 -2.60 -24.50
CA ALA A 74 -5.40 -3.87 -23.99
C ALA A 74 -4.93 -5.05 -24.86
N ALA A 75 -4.62 -6.18 -24.21
CA ALA A 75 -4.44 -7.43 -24.92
C ALA A 75 -5.77 -7.88 -25.56
N PRO A 76 -5.75 -8.57 -26.71
CA PRO A 76 -6.98 -8.98 -27.41
C PRO A 76 -7.95 -9.84 -26.57
N THR A 77 -7.41 -10.48 -25.53
CA THR A 77 -8.16 -11.36 -24.62
C THR A 77 -8.52 -10.69 -23.29
N THR A 78 -8.25 -9.40 -23.14
CA THR A 78 -8.58 -8.69 -21.89
C THR A 78 -10.09 -8.64 -21.70
N PRO A 79 -10.61 -9.19 -20.58
CA PRO A 79 -12.03 -9.17 -20.30
C PRO A 79 -12.52 -7.75 -20.03
N SER A 80 -13.78 -7.48 -20.35
CA SER A 80 -14.45 -6.26 -19.91
C SER A 80 -14.82 -6.36 -18.44
N VAL A 81 -14.98 -5.21 -17.80
CA VAL A 81 -15.51 -5.06 -16.45
C VAL A 81 -17.00 -4.66 -16.48
N ASN A 82 -17.66 -4.75 -15.35
CA ASN A 82 -18.92 -4.06 -15.10
C ASN A 82 -18.63 -2.57 -14.90
N GLY A 83 -18.43 -1.84 -16.00
CA GLY A 83 -18.10 -0.43 -16.04
C GLY A 83 -19.16 0.41 -16.75
N LEU A 84 -18.84 1.66 -17.07
CA LEU A 84 -19.75 2.58 -17.73
C LEU A 84 -19.91 2.24 -19.22
N ASN A 85 -21.09 1.79 -19.58
CA ASN A 85 -21.45 1.59 -20.98
C ASN A 85 -21.94 2.89 -21.65
N THR A 86 -22.12 2.86 -22.97
CA THR A 86 -22.55 4.04 -23.74
C THR A 86 -23.79 4.75 -23.19
N PRO A 87 -24.90 4.06 -22.79
CA PRO A 87 -26.03 4.73 -22.14
C PRO A 87 -25.65 5.48 -20.87
N LEU A 88 -24.85 4.89 -19.99
CA LEU A 88 -24.42 5.54 -18.73
C LEU A 88 -23.48 6.72 -18.97
N LEU A 89 -22.66 6.67 -20.03
CA LEU A 89 -21.76 7.78 -20.41
C LEU A 89 -22.50 8.95 -21.08
N THR A 90 -23.67 8.72 -21.69
CA THR A 90 -24.32 9.76 -22.53
C THR A 90 -25.71 10.16 -22.06
N ALA A 91 -26.39 9.32 -21.30
CA ALA A 91 -27.73 9.52 -20.77
C ALA A 91 -27.81 8.98 -19.34
N ASN A 92 -26.92 9.48 -18.48
CA ASN A 92 -26.83 9.08 -17.07
C ASN A 92 -28.07 9.52 -16.30
N PRO A 93 -28.55 8.74 -15.31
CA PRO A 93 -29.69 9.15 -14.48
C PRO A 93 -29.39 10.35 -13.57
N ASN A 94 -28.13 10.61 -13.23
CA ASN A 94 -27.74 11.80 -12.49
C ASN A 94 -27.98 13.10 -13.30
N SER A 95 -28.01 14.23 -12.64
CA SER A 95 -28.19 15.57 -13.27
C SER A 95 -27.02 15.95 -14.20
N ALA A 96 -25.93 15.18 -14.22
CA ALA A 96 -24.82 15.28 -15.15
C ALA A 96 -24.38 13.89 -15.64
N ALA A 97 -23.88 13.84 -16.88
CA ALA A 97 -23.26 12.62 -17.40
C ALA A 97 -21.78 12.51 -16.93
N PRO A 98 -21.24 11.30 -16.78
CA PRO A 98 -19.83 11.08 -16.53
C PRO A 98 -18.94 11.69 -17.62
N PHE A 99 -17.77 12.15 -17.24
CA PHE A 99 -16.80 12.73 -18.17
C PHE A 99 -15.37 12.34 -17.81
N ARG A 100 -14.51 12.23 -18.82
CA ARG A 100 -13.13 11.87 -18.62
C ARG A 100 -12.33 13.05 -18.09
N LEU A 101 -11.61 12.83 -17.00
CA LEU A 101 -10.51 13.68 -16.52
C LEU A 101 -9.23 13.29 -17.25
N SER A 102 -8.45 14.27 -17.65
CA SER A 102 -7.19 14.02 -18.34
C SER A 102 -6.02 13.97 -17.36
N ARG A 103 -4.90 13.42 -17.78
CA ARG A 103 -3.65 13.44 -17.02
C ARG A 103 -3.14 14.86 -16.69
N LYS A 104 -3.66 15.88 -17.33
CA LYS A 104 -3.33 17.28 -17.05
C LYS A 104 -4.17 17.88 -15.93
N GLU A 105 -5.17 17.16 -15.48
CA GLU A 105 -6.12 17.56 -14.44
C GLU A 105 -6.07 16.48 -13.32
N PRO A 106 -4.87 16.23 -12.73
CA PRO A 106 -4.74 15.16 -11.74
C PRO A 106 -5.30 15.58 -10.38
N VAL A 107 -5.16 16.85 -10.00
CA VAL A 107 -5.66 17.38 -8.73
C VAL A 107 -7.15 17.68 -8.84
N THR A 108 -7.93 17.12 -7.96
CA THR A 108 -9.38 17.29 -7.88
C THR A 108 -9.82 17.71 -6.49
N CYS A 109 -11.11 18.04 -6.33
CA CYS A 109 -11.68 18.34 -5.01
C CYS A 109 -12.01 17.07 -4.25
N ASP A 110 -11.79 17.10 -2.95
CA ASP A 110 -12.38 16.22 -1.98
C ASP A 110 -13.91 16.32 -2.05
N GLN A 111 -14.60 15.21 -2.31
CA GLN A 111 -16.05 15.13 -2.41
C GLN A 111 -16.66 14.74 -1.06
N ASP A 112 -17.97 14.97 -0.90
CA ASP A 112 -18.65 14.54 0.33
C ASP A 112 -18.87 13.03 0.32
N HIS A 113 -18.32 12.33 1.30
CA HIS A 113 -18.43 10.89 1.45
C HIS A 113 -18.89 10.49 2.86
N ASN A 114 -19.64 11.39 3.50
CA ASN A 114 -20.24 11.08 4.80
C ASN A 114 -21.24 9.92 4.69
N TYR A 115 -21.32 9.13 5.76
CA TYR A 115 -22.15 7.93 5.88
C TYR A 115 -23.59 8.08 5.36
N GLY A 116 -24.26 9.16 5.74
CA GLY A 116 -25.65 9.42 5.31
C GLY A 116 -25.75 9.99 3.90
N ASP A 117 -24.76 10.75 3.46
CA ASP A 117 -24.80 11.45 2.18
C ASP A 117 -24.49 10.50 1.01
N GLU A 118 -23.58 9.55 1.17
CA GLU A 118 -23.41 8.43 0.23
C GLU A 118 -24.69 7.59 0.08
N GLN A 119 -25.38 7.33 1.19
CA GLN A 119 -26.66 6.61 1.17
C GLN A 119 -27.74 7.38 0.38
N LYS A 120 -27.78 8.71 0.48
CA LYS A 120 -28.68 9.55 -0.31
C LYS A 120 -28.32 9.49 -1.79
N ALA A 121 -27.01 9.49 -2.11
CA ALA A 121 -26.53 9.41 -3.49
C ALA A 121 -27.00 8.13 -4.19
N PHE A 122 -27.11 7.03 -3.46
CA PHE A 122 -27.56 5.72 -3.96
C PHE A 122 -29.05 5.67 -4.28
N ASP A 123 -29.87 6.48 -3.60
CA ASP A 123 -31.32 6.63 -3.84
C ASP A 123 -32.07 5.31 -4.08
N GLY A 124 -31.90 4.35 -3.17
CA GLY A 124 -32.54 3.04 -3.26
C GLY A 124 -32.06 2.16 -4.43
N GLY A 125 -30.88 2.43 -4.97
CA GLY A 125 -30.28 1.70 -6.09
C GLY A 125 -30.49 2.38 -7.45
N LEU A 126 -31.14 3.54 -7.49
CA LEU A 126 -31.25 4.36 -8.71
C LEU A 126 -29.89 4.97 -9.10
N MET A 127 -29.01 5.16 -8.15
CA MET A 127 -27.64 5.71 -8.34
C MET A 127 -27.65 7.07 -9.05
N ASP A 128 -28.62 7.94 -8.71
CA ASP A 128 -28.95 9.12 -9.49
C ASP A 128 -28.87 10.46 -8.72
N LYS A 129 -28.31 10.43 -7.47
CA LYS A 129 -28.21 11.63 -6.62
C LYS A 129 -26.77 12.04 -6.29
N PHE A 130 -25.77 11.56 -6.99
CA PHE A 130 -24.36 11.83 -6.66
C PHE A 130 -24.04 13.32 -6.74
N VAL A 131 -24.47 14.02 -7.79
CA VAL A 131 -24.20 15.46 -7.96
C VAL A 131 -24.81 16.28 -6.83
N GLU A 132 -25.99 15.92 -6.36
CA GLU A 132 -26.76 16.65 -5.35
C GLU A 132 -26.40 16.28 -3.92
N ALA A 133 -26.04 15.00 -3.65
CA ALA A 133 -25.84 14.50 -2.31
C ALA A 133 -24.37 14.54 -1.87
N VAL A 134 -23.46 14.22 -2.79
CA VAL A 134 -22.02 14.08 -2.46
C VAL A 134 -21.11 14.97 -3.33
N GLY A 135 -21.61 15.56 -4.41
CA GLY A 135 -20.84 16.48 -5.23
C GLY A 135 -20.42 17.72 -4.44
N SER A 136 -19.12 17.94 -4.31
CA SER A 136 -18.51 19.08 -3.66
C SER A 136 -17.64 19.86 -4.63
N SER A 137 -17.58 21.17 -4.47
CA SER A 137 -16.68 22.02 -5.25
C SER A 137 -16.21 23.19 -4.40
N SER A 138 -14.97 23.57 -4.57
CA SER A 138 -14.42 24.80 -4.03
C SER A 138 -13.82 25.63 -5.16
N SER A 139 -13.69 26.93 -4.96
CA SER A 139 -13.06 27.83 -5.95
C SER A 139 -11.59 27.50 -6.20
N SER A 140 -10.97 26.73 -5.32
CA SER A 140 -9.56 26.32 -5.44
C SER A 140 -9.37 25.03 -6.25
N CYS A 141 -10.43 24.25 -6.46
CA CYS A 141 -10.35 22.97 -7.16
C CYS A 141 -11.51 22.76 -8.16
N ASP A 142 -12.18 23.81 -8.59
CA ASP A 142 -13.21 23.74 -9.65
C ASP A 142 -12.54 23.58 -11.02
N ILE A 143 -12.07 22.37 -11.28
CA ILE A 143 -11.43 22.00 -12.54
C ILE A 143 -12.44 22.15 -13.68
N GLY A 144 -12.07 22.93 -14.68
CA GLY A 144 -12.88 23.11 -15.88
C GLY A 144 -14.26 23.76 -15.67
N GLY A 145 -14.55 24.32 -14.48
CA GLY A 145 -15.85 24.93 -14.16
C GLY A 145 -16.98 23.90 -14.00
N PHE A 146 -16.66 22.69 -13.59
CA PHE A 146 -17.67 21.63 -13.42
C PHE A 146 -18.53 21.81 -12.17
N GLY A 147 -18.06 22.53 -11.14
CA GLY A 147 -18.76 22.64 -9.86
C GLY A 147 -19.03 21.25 -9.26
N ASN A 148 -20.15 21.08 -8.59
CA ASN A 148 -20.51 19.79 -7.98
C ASN A 148 -20.55 18.60 -8.96
N ARG A 149 -20.59 18.85 -10.27
CA ARG A 149 -20.55 17.78 -11.27
C ARG A 149 -19.20 17.09 -11.38
N ILE A 150 -18.15 17.63 -10.73
CA ILE A 150 -16.82 17.02 -10.70
C ILE A 150 -16.88 15.57 -10.19
N VAL A 151 -17.79 15.26 -9.29
CA VAL A 151 -18.04 13.92 -8.75
C VAL A 151 -18.31 12.85 -9.82
N MET A 152 -18.76 13.27 -11.01
CA MET A 152 -19.00 12.42 -12.18
C MET A 152 -17.74 12.17 -13.03
N GLY A 153 -16.60 12.71 -12.61
CA GLY A 153 -15.32 12.57 -13.31
C GLY A 153 -14.75 11.17 -13.18
N TYR A 154 -14.10 10.68 -14.26
CA TYR A 154 -13.35 9.43 -14.21
C TYR A 154 -12.03 9.55 -14.97
N TYR A 155 -11.04 8.78 -14.54
CA TYR A 155 -9.77 8.59 -15.24
C TYR A 155 -9.80 7.29 -16.05
N ASP A 156 -9.02 7.27 -17.14
CA ASP A 156 -8.79 6.06 -17.94
C ASP A 156 -7.32 5.62 -17.89
N GLY A 157 -6.98 4.58 -18.65
CA GLY A 157 -5.63 4.02 -18.68
C GLY A 157 -4.54 4.96 -19.18
N ASN A 158 -4.87 6.15 -19.66
CA ASN A 158 -3.89 7.19 -19.97
C ASN A 158 -3.43 7.97 -18.73
N THR A 159 -4.20 7.95 -17.65
CA THR A 159 -3.87 8.60 -16.37
C THR A 159 -3.51 7.56 -15.31
N VAL A 160 -4.39 6.60 -15.02
CA VAL A 160 -4.13 5.51 -14.05
C VAL A 160 -3.46 4.31 -14.75
N THR A 161 -2.46 4.61 -15.54
CA THR A 161 -1.80 3.68 -16.47
C THR A 161 -1.20 2.48 -15.75
N ALA A 162 -0.60 2.69 -14.58
CA ALA A 162 0.00 1.59 -13.81
C ALA A 162 -1.04 0.60 -13.30
N LEU A 163 -2.16 1.09 -12.74
CA LEU A 163 -3.24 0.23 -12.25
C LEU A 163 -3.84 -0.62 -13.37
N TRP A 164 -4.04 -0.04 -14.55
CA TRP A 164 -4.55 -0.78 -15.71
C TRP A 164 -3.55 -1.82 -16.23
N ASN A 165 -2.25 -1.50 -16.23
CA ASN A 165 -1.20 -2.47 -16.59
C ASN A 165 -1.10 -3.61 -15.56
N TYR A 166 -1.25 -3.33 -14.26
CA TYR A 166 -1.31 -4.38 -13.25
C TYR A 166 -2.58 -5.23 -13.38
N ALA A 167 -3.74 -4.62 -13.61
CA ALA A 167 -5.00 -5.35 -13.85
C ALA A 167 -4.90 -6.29 -15.06
N GLN A 168 -4.25 -5.83 -16.14
CA GLN A 168 -4.01 -6.67 -17.33
C GLN A 168 -3.00 -7.79 -17.08
N ALA A 169 -1.98 -7.54 -16.27
CA ALA A 169 -0.95 -8.54 -15.99
C ALA A 169 -1.38 -9.59 -14.94
N PHE A 170 -2.26 -9.20 -14.03
CA PHE A 170 -2.67 -10.00 -12.87
C PHE A 170 -4.20 -10.07 -12.75
N ALA A 171 -4.73 -10.12 -11.54
CA ALA A 171 -6.17 -10.21 -11.30
C ALA A 171 -6.72 -8.93 -10.67
N MET A 172 -7.91 -8.54 -11.08
CA MET A 172 -8.69 -7.47 -10.47
C MET A 172 -10.10 -7.95 -10.15
N SER A 173 -10.80 -7.28 -9.24
CA SER A 173 -12.23 -7.44 -9.01
C SER A 173 -12.98 -6.21 -9.52
N ASP A 174 -14.12 -6.43 -10.17
CA ASP A 174 -15.09 -5.40 -10.52
C ASP A 174 -16.35 -5.44 -9.65
N ASN A 175 -16.29 -6.20 -8.55
CA ASN A 175 -17.42 -6.41 -7.63
C ASN A 175 -16.96 -6.42 -6.16
N SER A 176 -16.03 -5.51 -5.81
CA SER A 176 -15.54 -5.28 -4.46
C SER A 176 -16.08 -3.98 -3.90
N PHE A 177 -16.48 -3.96 -2.64
CA PHE A 177 -17.23 -2.86 -2.02
C PHE A 177 -16.56 -2.40 -0.72
N SER A 178 -16.84 -1.16 -0.29
CA SER A 178 -16.67 -0.78 1.10
C SER A 178 -17.53 -1.68 1.98
N THR A 179 -17.01 -2.13 3.12
CA THR A 179 -17.77 -2.97 4.05
C THR A 179 -18.99 -2.23 4.59
N THR A 180 -18.85 -0.94 4.84
CA THR A 180 -19.93 -0.04 5.27
C THR A 180 -19.89 1.24 4.44
N PHE A 181 -20.97 2.00 4.42
CA PHE A 181 -20.93 3.40 4.01
C PHE A 181 -20.05 4.22 4.95
N GLY A 182 -19.59 5.36 4.48
CA GLY A 182 -18.85 6.36 5.23
C GLY A 182 -17.37 6.42 4.88
N PRO A 183 -16.67 7.41 5.45
CA PRO A 183 -15.33 7.83 5.06
C PRO A 183 -14.21 6.92 5.58
N SER A 184 -12.96 7.40 5.48
CA SER A 184 -11.72 6.63 5.67
C SER A 184 -11.60 5.91 7.02
N THR A 185 -12.05 6.50 8.14
CA THR A 185 -11.96 5.80 9.44
C THR A 185 -12.80 4.52 9.49
N PRO A 186 -14.07 4.48 9.07
CA PRO A 186 -14.80 3.23 8.87
C PRO A 186 -14.06 2.23 7.98
N GLY A 187 -13.51 2.67 6.84
CA GLY A 187 -12.78 1.81 5.93
C GLY A 187 -11.57 1.13 6.57
N THR A 188 -10.72 1.91 7.23
CA THR A 188 -9.52 1.38 7.91
C THR A 188 -9.85 0.44 9.06
N LEU A 189 -10.92 0.71 9.82
CA LEU A 189 -11.39 -0.18 10.90
C LEU A 189 -11.96 -1.49 10.35
N ASN A 190 -12.71 -1.45 9.25
CA ASN A 190 -13.23 -2.63 8.59
C ASN A 190 -12.10 -3.51 8.03
N LEU A 191 -11.03 -2.92 7.48
CA LEU A 191 -9.87 -3.66 6.97
C LEU A 191 -9.21 -4.52 8.05
N ILE A 192 -9.10 -4.03 9.29
CA ILE A 192 -8.30 -4.70 10.34
C ILE A 192 -9.14 -5.41 11.39
N ALA A 193 -10.42 -5.04 11.54
CA ALA A 193 -11.30 -5.57 12.57
C ALA A 193 -12.66 -6.07 12.02
N GLY A 194 -12.99 -5.78 10.77
CA GLY A 194 -14.28 -6.10 10.16
C GLY A 194 -15.45 -5.47 10.93
N THR A 195 -15.20 -4.41 11.69
CA THR A 195 -16.22 -3.74 12.50
C THR A 195 -15.83 -2.32 12.86
N THR A 196 -16.78 -1.42 12.79
CA THR A 196 -16.69 -0.03 13.25
C THR A 196 -17.42 0.18 14.59
N ALA A 197 -18.03 -0.87 15.17
CA ALA A 197 -18.71 -0.82 16.46
C ALA A 197 -17.74 -0.97 17.63
N GLY A 198 -18.13 -0.45 18.80
CA GLY A 198 -17.37 -0.53 20.04
C GLY A 198 -16.49 0.70 20.30
N ALA A 199 -16.78 1.81 19.64
CA ALA A 199 -16.13 3.08 19.89
C ALA A 199 -16.53 3.68 21.25
N THR A 200 -15.54 4.22 21.95
CA THR A 200 -15.70 5.03 23.16
C THR A 200 -15.09 6.40 22.92
N VAL A 201 -15.90 7.44 23.01
CA VAL A 201 -15.43 8.83 22.95
C VAL A 201 -14.69 9.14 24.23
N THR A 202 -13.41 9.46 24.13
CA THR A 202 -12.53 9.76 25.28
C THR A 202 -12.38 11.27 25.52
N ALA A 203 -12.51 12.07 24.46
CA ALA A 203 -12.57 13.52 24.54
C ALA A 203 -13.26 14.10 23.29
N GLY A 204 -13.73 15.35 23.39
CA GLY A 204 -14.48 16.01 22.31
C GLY A 204 -15.96 15.65 22.32
N SER A 205 -16.60 15.68 21.14
CA SER A 205 -18.02 15.38 20.96
C SER A 205 -18.19 14.32 19.88
N ALA A 206 -19.11 13.38 20.08
CA ALA A 206 -19.46 12.36 19.09
C ALA A 206 -19.98 12.95 17.77
N GLY A 207 -20.71 14.03 17.83
CA GLY A 207 -21.28 14.90 16.80
C GLY A 207 -21.14 14.46 15.34
N GLY A 208 -21.94 13.49 14.88
CA GLY A 208 -21.90 13.01 13.48
C GLY A 208 -20.79 12.00 13.14
N ASN A 209 -19.79 11.81 14.03
CA ASN A 209 -18.67 10.89 13.78
C ASN A 209 -18.85 9.53 14.43
N VAL A 210 -19.59 9.49 15.53
CA VAL A 210 -19.92 8.24 16.25
C VAL A 210 -21.43 8.20 16.44
N SER A 211 -22.07 7.16 15.93
CA SER A 211 -23.52 6.96 16.06
C SER A 211 -23.95 6.80 17.52
N SER A 212 -25.23 6.95 17.80
CA SER A 212 -25.80 6.68 19.12
C SER A 212 -25.60 5.25 19.63
N ALA A 213 -25.26 4.33 18.73
CA ALA A 213 -24.94 2.94 19.05
C ALA A 213 -23.46 2.70 19.38
N GLY A 214 -22.61 3.74 19.38
CA GLY A 214 -21.17 3.60 19.59
C GLY A 214 -20.43 3.03 18.39
N THR A 215 -20.86 3.40 17.20
CA THR A 215 -20.27 2.96 15.93
C THR A 215 -19.63 4.15 15.23
N VAL A 216 -18.43 4.01 14.73
CA VAL A 216 -17.74 5.04 13.94
C VAL A 216 -18.39 5.13 12.56
N ILE A 217 -18.85 6.33 12.20
CA ILE A 217 -19.54 6.63 10.94
C ILE A 217 -18.95 7.86 10.21
N GLY A 218 -17.96 8.53 10.79
CA GLY A 218 -17.30 9.71 10.24
C GLY A 218 -15.80 9.70 10.51
N ASP A 219 -15.08 10.67 9.98
CA ASP A 219 -13.62 10.78 10.14
C ASP A 219 -13.08 12.19 10.35
N THR A 220 -13.86 13.23 10.09
CA THR A 220 -13.35 14.61 10.24
C THR A 220 -12.83 14.94 11.63
N SER A 221 -13.09 14.08 12.62
CA SER A 221 -12.44 14.08 13.93
C SER A 221 -12.73 12.89 14.83
N PRO A 222 -12.82 11.65 14.43
CA PRO A 222 -12.62 10.55 15.37
C PRO A 222 -11.15 10.09 15.32
N ASP A 223 -10.22 10.95 15.73
CA ASP A 223 -8.81 10.57 15.83
C ASP A 223 -8.59 9.52 16.93
N PRO A 224 -7.57 8.65 16.79
CA PRO A 224 -7.24 7.69 17.84
C PRO A 224 -6.77 8.38 19.11
N SER A 225 -7.36 8.03 20.26
CA SER A 225 -6.97 8.58 21.54
C SER A 225 -5.61 8.08 22.07
N LEU A 226 -5.06 7.09 21.40
CA LEU A 226 -3.78 6.43 21.75
C LEU A 226 -2.70 6.78 20.73
N ASP A 227 -2.62 8.06 20.36
CA ASP A 227 -1.68 8.57 19.37
C ASP A 227 -1.26 9.99 19.74
N ASP A 228 0.02 10.18 20.01
CA ASP A 228 0.60 11.49 20.33
C ASP A 228 0.52 12.49 19.16
N CYS A 229 0.45 11.98 17.93
CA CYS A 229 0.42 12.80 16.72
C CYS A 229 -0.99 13.18 16.26
N THR A 230 -2.01 12.89 17.05
CA THR A 230 -3.37 13.39 16.78
C THR A 230 -3.40 14.92 16.72
N LEU A 231 -4.26 15.45 15.88
CA LEU A 231 -4.39 16.89 15.72
C LEU A 231 -5.00 17.54 16.97
N ALA A 232 -4.60 18.77 17.28
CA ALA A 232 -5.07 19.51 18.46
C ALA A 232 -6.59 19.77 18.46
N PRO A 233 -7.25 19.87 19.65
CA PRO A 233 -8.65 20.23 19.74
C PRO A 233 -9.01 21.52 18.97
N PRO A 234 -10.26 21.66 18.47
CA PRO A 234 -11.43 20.84 18.80
C PRO A 234 -11.58 19.61 17.88
N ARG A 235 -11.29 18.42 18.40
CA ARG A 235 -11.48 17.15 17.71
C ARG A 235 -12.14 16.13 18.62
N THR A 236 -12.73 15.10 18.04
CA THR A 236 -13.19 13.92 18.77
C THR A 236 -12.05 12.92 18.85
N TYR A 237 -11.82 12.37 20.02
CA TYR A 237 -10.84 11.31 20.23
C TYR A 237 -11.58 10.06 20.68
N ILE A 238 -11.29 8.94 20.06
CA ILE A 238 -11.93 7.67 20.35
C ILE A 238 -10.91 6.56 20.60
N SER A 239 -11.35 5.54 21.33
CA SER A 239 -10.72 4.24 21.40
C SER A 239 -11.70 3.17 20.99
N MET A 240 -11.20 2.12 20.34
CA MET A 240 -11.99 0.96 19.95
C MET A 240 -11.84 -0.16 20.97
N SER A 241 -12.93 -0.87 21.23
CA SER A 241 -12.95 -2.10 22.01
C SER A 241 -12.96 -3.33 21.10
N GLY A 242 -12.65 -4.51 21.67
CA GLY A 242 -12.63 -5.76 20.89
C GLY A 242 -11.25 -6.12 20.38
N ARG A 243 -11.21 -7.05 19.42
CA ARG A 243 -10.00 -7.57 18.80
C ARG A 243 -9.87 -7.03 17.39
N ASN A 244 -8.62 -6.93 16.95
CA ASN A 244 -8.27 -6.75 15.55
C ASN A 244 -7.40 -7.91 15.05
N VAL A 245 -7.05 -7.93 13.78
CA VAL A 245 -6.26 -9.01 13.19
C VAL A 245 -4.87 -9.16 13.82
N GLY A 246 -4.29 -8.08 14.33
CA GLY A 246 -3.01 -8.10 15.05
C GLY A 246 -3.03 -9.03 16.27
N ASP A 247 -4.17 -9.08 16.99
CA ASP A 247 -4.35 -10.04 18.10
C ASP A 247 -4.28 -11.49 17.62
N LEU A 248 -4.90 -11.79 16.47
CA LEU A 248 -4.89 -13.15 15.91
C LEU A 248 -3.50 -13.55 15.41
N LEU A 249 -2.82 -12.62 14.74
CA LEU A 249 -1.45 -12.80 14.22
C LEU A 249 -0.47 -13.04 15.37
N ASN A 250 -0.52 -12.23 16.42
CA ASN A 250 0.29 -12.37 17.63
C ASN A 250 0.06 -13.74 18.31
N ASN A 251 -1.19 -14.18 18.43
CA ASN A 251 -1.55 -15.47 19.02
C ASN A 251 -0.99 -16.67 18.24
N ARG A 252 -0.67 -16.50 16.97
CA ARG A 252 -0.12 -17.53 16.08
C ARG A 252 1.36 -17.35 15.78
N ALA A 253 2.01 -16.35 16.38
CA ALA A 253 3.40 -15.98 16.09
C ALA A 253 3.65 -15.74 14.59
N VAL A 254 2.68 -15.15 13.90
CA VAL A 254 2.81 -14.68 12.53
C VAL A 254 3.34 -13.25 12.59
N THR A 255 4.45 -12.98 11.92
CA THR A 255 5.05 -11.65 11.90
C THR A 255 4.18 -10.68 11.10
N TRP A 256 4.01 -9.45 11.61
CA TRP A 256 3.18 -8.46 10.93
C TRP A 256 3.59 -7.03 11.27
N GLY A 257 3.15 -6.08 10.45
CA GLY A 257 3.33 -4.66 10.73
C GLY A 257 2.46 -3.77 9.86
N PHE A 258 2.11 -2.61 10.41
CA PHE A 258 1.50 -1.51 9.67
C PHE A 258 2.55 -0.41 9.50
N PHE A 259 2.77 0.02 8.27
CA PHE A 259 3.80 0.98 7.89
C PHE A 259 3.15 2.16 7.19
N GLN A 260 3.17 3.32 7.83
CA GLN A 260 2.55 4.53 7.30
C GLN A 260 3.57 5.64 7.08
N GLY A 261 3.44 6.37 5.99
CA GLY A 261 4.26 7.54 5.71
C GLY A 261 4.09 8.62 6.79
N GLY A 262 5.21 9.24 7.18
CA GLY A 262 5.20 10.29 8.20
C GLY A 262 4.98 9.84 9.65
N PHE A 263 4.85 8.52 9.90
CA PHE A 263 4.66 7.99 11.26
C PHE A 263 5.85 8.28 12.18
N ARG A 264 7.06 8.44 11.64
CA ARG A 264 8.25 8.78 12.43
C ARG A 264 8.17 10.20 12.95
N PRO A 265 8.28 10.43 14.28
CA PRO A 265 8.31 11.78 14.80
C PRO A 265 9.46 12.61 14.23
N THR A 266 9.20 13.85 13.88
CA THR A 266 10.24 14.84 13.52
C THR A 266 10.90 15.45 14.75
N SER A 267 10.19 15.43 15.89
CA SER A 267 10.71 15.88 17.19
C SER A 267 9.92 15.25 18.35
N MET A 268 10.45 15.41 19.56
CA MET A 268 9.76 15.05 20.80
C MET A 268 9.58 16.31 21.65
N ASN A 269 8.38 16.56 22.13
CA ASN A 269 8.07 17.67 23.03
C ASN A 269 7.64 17.13 24.40
N ASN A 270 8.51 17.24 25.41
CA ASN A 270 8.26 16.72 26.77
C ASN A 270 7.85 15.23 26.79
N GLY A 271 8.43 14.41 25.91
CA GLY A 271 8.12 12.98 25.80
C GLY A 271 6.91 12.64 24.93
N VAL A 272 6.25 13.63 24.34
CA VAL A 272 5.14 13.47 23.37
C VAL A 272 5.71 13.55 21.95
N ALA A 273 5.36 12.62 21.09
CA ALA A 273 5.80 12.62 19.70
C ALA A 273 5.15 13.76 18.91
N VAL A 274 5.90 14.33 17.96
CA VAL A 274 5.42 15.34 17.01
C VAL A 274 5.70 14.86 15.61
N CYS A 275 4.66 14.53 14.84
CA CYS A 275 4.73 14.10 13.45
C CYS A 275 4.58 15.33 12.52
N GLY A 276 5.67 16.08 12.38
CA GLY A 276 5.67 17.34 11.62
C GLY A 276 6.24 17.20 10.21
N ALA A 277 6.41 15.98 9.69
CA ALA A 277 6.76 15.79 8.28
C ALA A 277 5.61 16.23 7.38
N HIS A 278 5.92 16.92 6.31
CA HIS A 278 4.96 17.33 5.30
C HIS A 278 5.66 17.51 3.95
N HIS A 279 4.91 17.23 2.88
CA HIS A 279 5.33 17.45 1.50
C HIS A 279 4.28 18.29 0.80
N THR A 280 4.69 18.98 -0.25
CA THR A 280 3.78 19.49 -1.27
C THR A 280 3.59 18.38 -2.30
N GLY A 281 2.41 18.25 -2.86
CA GLY A 281 2.14 17.31 -3.95
C GLY A 281 3.10 17.52 -5.13
N MET A 282 3.36 16.45 -5.87
CA MET A 282 4.50 16.40 -6.78
C MET A 282 4.12 16.51 -8.26
N ALA A 283 2.91 16.16 -8.66
CA ALA A 283 2.55 15.94 -10.05
C ALA A 283 1.47 16.87 -10.60
N GLY A 284 1.54 18.12 -10.29
CA GLY A 284 0.59 19.12 -10.82
C GLY A 284 -0.16 19.89 -9.76
N ASP A 285 0.31 19.72 -8.56
CA ASP A 285 -0.18 20.38 -7.39
C ASP A 285 -0.16 21.90 -7.54
N ASP A 286 -1.20 22.51 -7.09
CA ASP A 286 -1.10 23.88 -6.59
C ASP A 286 -0.11 23.84 -5.41
N ALA A 287 1.11 24.32 -5.64
CA ALA A 287 2.22 24.36 -4.67
C ALA A 287 1.89 25.05 -3.32
N THR A 288 0.61 25.26 -3.03
CA THR A 288 0.07 25.88 -1.82
C THR A 288 -0.52 24.86 -0.84
N THR A 289 -0.78 23.61 -1.25
CA THR A 289 -1.31 22.57 -0.36
C THR A 289 -0.18 21.86 0.38
N THR A 290 0.04 22.19 1.65
CA THR A 290 0.91 21.45 2.57
C THR A 290 0.04 20.61 3.49
N SER A 291 -0.10 19.32 3.21
CA SER A 291 -0.68 18.36 4.16
C SER A 291 0.41 17.75 5.03
N GLY A 292 0.08 17.42 6.27
CA GLY A 292 0.96 16.56 7.07
C GLY A 292 1.05 15.18 6.41
N ASP A 293 2.26 14.61 6.34
CA ASP A 293 2.48 13.29 5.75
C ASP A 293 1.75 12.17 6.51
N TYR A 294 1.63 12.32 7.83
CA TYR A 294 0.92 11.40 8.71
C TYR A 294 -0.49 11.88 8.97
N ILE A 295 -1.47 11.03 8.68
CA ILE A 295 -2.88 11.27 8.99
C ILE A 295 -3.29 10.25 10.06
N PRO A 296 -3.59 10.69 11.30
CA PRO A 296 -3.85 9.79 12.43
C PRO A 296 -5.03 8.86 12.22
N HIS A 297 -6.14 9.33 11.64
CA HIS A 297 -7.33 8.51 11.47
C HIS A 297 -7.19 7.41 10.39
N HIS A 298 -6.15 7.43 9.56
CA HIS A 298 -5.81 6.34 8.65
C HIS A 298 -5.07 5.18 9.33
N GLN A 299 -4.63 5.35 10.60
CA GLN A 299 -3.89 4.34 11.34
C GLN A 299 -4.82 3.53 12.25
N GLY A 300 -5.49 2.52 11.66
CA GLY A 300 -6.53 1.74 12.34
C GLY A 300 -6.08 1.06 13.64
N PHE A 301 -4.83 0.58 13.71
CA PHE A 301 -4.32 -0.10 14.91
C PHE A 301 -4.08 0.83 16.11
N GLN A 302 -3.92 2.14 15.89
CA GLN A 302 -3.79 3.13 16.96
C GLN A 302 -5.07 3.34 17.77
N TYR A 303 -6.23 2.92 17.23
CA TYR A 303 -7.48 2.96 17.95
C TYR A 303 -7.60 1.88 19.06
N PHE A 304 -6.80 0.83 18.98
CA PHE A 304 -6.87 -0.33 19.88
C PHE A 304 -5.68 -0.36 20.83
N LYS A 305 -5.97 -0.37 22.15
CA LYS A 305 -4.93 -0.34 23.19
C LYS A 305 -3.86 -1.43 23.04
N GLN A 306 -4.25 -2.63 22.61
CA GLN A 306 -3.34 -3.78 22.52
C GLN A 306 -2.37 -3.72 21.35
N THR A 307 -2.67 -2.92 20.33
CA THR A 307 -1.84 -2.83 19.12
C THR A 307 -1.29 -1.42 18.85
N SER A 308 -1.68 -0.41 19.66
CA SER A 308 -1.18 0.95 19.46
C SER A 308 0.29 1.11 19.85
N ASN A 309 0.95 2.07 19.22
CA ASN A 309 2.25 2.64 19.56
C ASN A 309 2.08 4.14 19.84
N PRO A 310 1.54 4.52 21.01
CA PRO A 310 1.10 5.90 21.27
C PRO A 310 2.20 6.96 21.12
N HIS A 311 3.44 6.59 21.40
CA HIS A 311 4.59 7.50 21.38
C HIS A 311 5.43 7.38 20.11
N HIS A 312 4.96 6.67 19.10
CA HIS A 312 5.65 6.45 17.82
C HIS A 312 7.11 5.98 18.00
N LEU A 313 7.31 5.07 18.96
CA LEU A 313 8.64 4.53 19.23
C LEU A 313 9.15 3.72 18.03
N PRO A 314 10.40 3.87 17.63
CA PRO A 314 10.98 3.07 16.56
C PRO A 314 11.11 1.60 16.98
N PRO A 315 11.24 0.65 16.02
CA PRO A 315 11.60 -0.71 16.38
C PRO A 315 12.95 -0.75 17.09
N SER A 316 13.09 -1.63 18.08
CA SER A 316 14.34 -1.75 18.86
C SER A 316 15.54 -2.20 18.02
N SER A 317 15.28 -2.85 16.89
CA SER A 317 16.25 -3.15 15.84
C SER A 317 15.53 -3.53 14.54
N THR A 318 16.25 -3.54 13.41
CA THR A 318 15.69 -4.01 12.12
C THR A 318 15.19 -5.45 12.21
N ALA A 319 15.84 -6.32 12.97
CA ALA A 319 15.42 -7.70 13.16
C ALA A 319 14.10 -7.84 13.95
N MET A 320 13.72 -6.83 14.73
CA MET A 320 12.47 -6.82 15.48
C MET A 320 11.27 -6.27 14.69
N ILE A 321 11.48 -5.75 13.50
CA ILE A 321 10.37 -5.34 12.63
C ILE A 321 9.50 -6.57 12.33
N GLY A 322 8.21 -6.45 12.58
CA GLY A 322 7.25 -7.54 12.48
C GLY A 322 7.07 -8.38 13.74
N HIS A 323 7.87 -8.14 14.77
CA HIS A 323 7.76 -8.79 16.09
C HIS A 323 7.30 -7.79 17.16
N THR A 324 6.72 -8.31 18.24
CA THR A 324 6.30 -7.47 19.36
C THR A 324 7.52 -6.90 20.09
N ASP A 325 7.64 -5.58 20.06
CA ASP A 325 8.62 -4.80 20.83
C ASP A 325 8.01 -3.44 21.20
N GLN A 326 8.84 -2.44 21.49
CA GLN A 326 8.37 -1.09 21.85
C GLN A 326 7.60 -0.38 20.73
N ALA A 327 7.79 -0.75 19.45
CA ALA A 327 7.06 -0.21 18.30
C ALA A 327 5.67 -0.84 18.14
N ASN A 328 5.43 -1.96 18.82
CA ASN A 328 4.15 -2.68 18.83
C ASN A 328 3.53 -2.86 17.43
N HIS A 329 4.37 -3.21 16.44
CA HIS A 329 4.00 -3.44 15.04
C HIS A 329 3.58 -2.19 14.24
N GLN A 330 3.66 -0.98 14.81
CA GLN A 330 3.33 0.26 14.13
C GLN A 330 4.62 1.00 13.76
N TYR A 331 4.84 1.27 12.48
CA TYR A 331 6.11 1.71 11.94
C TYR A 331 5.95 2.86 10.94
N ASP A 332 7.03 3.59 10.75
CA ASP A 332 7.17 4.47 9.59
C ASP A 332 7.43 3.65 8.31
N LEU A 333 6.91 4.12 7.17
CA LEU A 333 7.06 3.45 5.87
C LEU A 333 8.52 3.15 5.51
N ALA A 334 9.48 4.00 5.91
CA ALA A 334 10.91 3.75 5.69
C ALA A 334 11.41 2.48 6.40
N ASN A 335 10.76 2.04 7.47
CA ASN A 335 11.10 0.79 8.15
C ASN A 335 10.72 -0.44 7.31
N PHE A 336 9.67 -0.37 6.48
CA PHE A 336 9.34 -1.44 5.54
C PHE A 336 10.48 -1.66 4.53
N TYR A 337 10.95 -0.60 3.88
CA TYR A 337 12.06 -0.73 2.93
C TYR A 337 13.35 -1.20 3.60
N THR A 338 13.59 -0.77 4.84
CA THR A 338 14.75 -1.24 5.64
C THR A 338 14.64 -2.74 5.94
N ALA A 339 13.47 -3.21 6.36
CA ALA A 339 13.22 -4.63 6.63
C ALA A 339 13.35 -5.47 5.35
N LEU A 340 12.75 -5.02 4.26
CA LEU A 340 12.81 -5.71 2.97
C LEU A 340 14.26 -5.86 2.48
N ALA A 341 15.06 -4.78 2.55
CA ALA A 341 16.47 -4.78 2.17
C ALA A 341 17.34 -5.67 3.08
N ALA A 342 16.95 -5.81 4.36
CA ALA A 342 17.64 -6.67 5.33
C ALA A 342 17.22 -8.15 5.25
N GLY A 343 16.28 -8.51 4.37
CA GLY A 343 15.75 -9.87 4.30
C GLY A 343 14.81 -10.24 5.46
N ASN A 344 14.13 -9.26 6.04
CA ASN A 344 13.23 -9.41 7.20
C ASN A 344 11.82 -8.87 6.91
N MET A 345 11.26 -9.15 5.72
CA MET A 345 9.89 -8.74 5.40
C MET A 345 8.89 -9.54 6.26
N PRO A 346 7.95 -8.88 6.98
CA PRO A 346 6.93 -9.59 7.75
C PRO A 346 6.01 -10.45 6.89
N ALA A 347 5.35 -11.44 7.50
CA ALA A 347 4.37 -12.29 6.82
C ALA A 347 3.13 -11.51 6.40
N VAL A 348 2.65 -10.61 7.23
CA VAL A 348 1.53 -9.71 6.93
C VAL A 348 2.02 -8.27 7.05
N THR A 349 1.89 -7.52 5.99
CA THR A 349 2.37 -6.15 5.88
C THR A 349 1.23 -5.28 5.37
N TYR A 350 0.88 -4.25 6.12
CA TYR A 350 -0.01 -3.17 5.67
C TYR A 350 0.85 -1.96 5.34
N LEU A 351 0.64 -1.38 4.18
CA LEU A 351 1.34 -0.18 3.72
C LEU A 351 0.33 0.92 3.45
N LYS A 352 0.55 2.07 4.04
CA LYS A 352 -0.17 3.31 3.78
C LYS A 352 0.83 4.36 3.32
N ALA A 353 0.58 5.00 2.19
CA ALA A 353 1.41 6.09 1.69
C ALA A 353 1.45 7.26 2.67
N ALA A 354 2.40 8.17 2.51
CA ALA A 354 2.28 9.51 3.06
C ALA A 354 1.13 10.24 2.34
N ALA A 355 0.46 11.17 3.01
CA ALA A 355 -0.72 11.85 2.51
C ALA A 355 -0.58 12.36 1.06
N TYR A 356 0.57 12.96 0.72
CA TYR A 356 0.81 13.47 -0.62
C TYR A 356 0.89 12.40 -1.73
N GLN A 357 0.87 11.10 -1.38
CA GLN A 357 0.97 9.96 -2.31
C GLN A 357 -0.12 8.89 -2.09
N ASP A 358 -1.14 9.16 -1.32
CA ASP A 358 -2.17 8.17 -1.01
C ASP A 358 -3.33 8.14 -2.02
N GLY A 359 -3.41 9.11 -2.94
CA GLY A 359 -4.44 9.20 -3.98
C GLY A 359 -5.62 10.09 -3.63
N HIS A 360 -5.73 10.55 -2.38
CA HIS A 360 -6.84 11.35 -1.90
C HIS A 360 -6.98 12.67 -2.67
N ALA A 361 -8.16 12.95 -3.17
CA ALA A 361 -8.46 14.22 -3.81
C ALA A 361 -8.21 15.41 -2.86
N GLY A 362 -7.78 16.55 -3.40
CA GLY A 362 -7.55 17.76 -2.62
C GLY A 362 -6.16 17.93 -2.02
N TYR A 363 -5.40 16.83 -1.75
CA TYR A 363 -4.03 16.93 -1.25
C TYR A 363 -3.06 15.89 -1.82
N SER A 364 -3.56 14.96 -2.60
CA SER A 364 -2.83 13.98 -3.41
C SER A 364 -3.50 13.88 -4.78
N ASP A 365 -2.97 13.03 -5.66
CA ASP A 365 -3.53 12.79 -6.98
C ASP A 365 -3.16 11.38 -7.51
N PRO A 366 -3.79 10.90 -8.60
CA PRO A 366 -3.51 9.56 -9.15
C PRO A 366 -2.08 9.40 -9.69
N LEU A 367 -1.32 10.46 -9.95
CA LEU A 367 0.05 10.38 -10.45
C LEU A 367 1.05 10.22 -9.30
N ASP A 368 0.81 10.92 -8.20
CA ASP A 368 1.58 10.76 -6.97
C ASP A 368 1.32 9.38 -6.35
N GLU A 369 0.07 8.93 -6.33
CA GLU A 369 -0.30 7.56 -5.99
C GLU A 369 0.43 6.53 -6.87
N GLN A 370 0.40 6.71 -8.19
CA GLN A 370 1.11 5.83 -9.13
C GLN A 370 2.59 5.73 -8.79
N THR A 371 3.23 6.86 -8.46
CA THR A 371 4.65 6.90 -8.11
C THR A 371 4.94 6.04 -6.88
N PHE A 372 4.12 6.12 -5.84
CA PHE A 372 4.23 5.28 -4.66
C PHE A 372 3.99 3.80 -4.96
N LEU A 373 2.87 3.49 -5.60
CA LEU A 373 2.49 2.11 -5.95
C LEU A 373 3.59 1.43 -6.77
N VAL A 374 4.01 2.06 -7.86
CA VAL A 374 4.99 1.47 -8.77
C VAL A 374 6.36 1.30 -8.11
N THR A 375 6.82 2.30 -7.35
CA THR A 375 8.10 2.22 -6.65
C THR A 375 8.09 1.08 -5.64
N THR A 376 7.03 0.96 -4.86
CA THR A 376 6.86 -0.07 -3.83
C THR A 376 6.75 -1.46 -4.44
N ILE A 377 5.87 -1.64 -5.41
CA ILE A 377 5.62 -2.92 -6.07
C ILE A 377 6.86 -3.40 -6.83
N ASN A 378 7.53 -2.52 -7.57
CA ASN A 378 8.80 -2.84 -8.25
C ASN A 378 9.87 -3.31 -7.24
N THR A 379 9.93 -2.69 -6.06
CA THR A 379 10.89 -3.06 -5.01
C THR A 379 10.59 -4.45 -4.45
N ILE A 380 9.31 -4.76 -4.22
CA ILE A 380 8.88 -6.10 -3.76
C ILE A 380 9.14 -7.15 -4.85
N MET A 381 8.78 -6.87 -6.10
CA MET A 381 8.98 -7.79 -7.22
C MET A 381 10.46 -8.13 -7.48
N ARG A 382 11.38 -7.21 -7.17
CA ARG A 382 12.83 -7.43 -7.25
C ARG A 382 13.41 -8.14 -6.02
N SER A 383 12.64 -8.31 -4.95
CA SER A 383 13.11 -8.94 -3.73
C SER A 383 13.02 -10.48 -3.80
N PRO A 384 13.79 -11.19 -2.98
CA PRO A 384 13.69 -12.66 -2.90
C PRO A 384 12.34 -13.15 -2.37
N PHE A 385 11.53 -12.27 -1.78
CA PHE A 385 10.21 -12.61 -1.26
C PHE A 385 9.13 -12.71 -2.35
N TRP A 386 9.36 -12.12 -3.54
CA TRP A 386 8.37 -12.07 -4.61
C TRP A 386 7.71 -13.41 -4.90
N SER A 387 8.52 -14.49 -4.95
CA SER A 387 8.04 -15.84 -5.28
C SER A 387 6.94 -16.40 -4.39
N SER A 388 6.75 -15.83 -3.21
CA SER A 388 5.74 -16.24 -2.22
C SER A 388 4.91 -15.08 -1.70
N THR A 389 4.87 -13.96 -2.45
CA THR A 389 4.15 -12.74 -2.07
C THR A 389 2.86 -12.61 -2.84
N ALA A 390 1.81 -12.17 -2.14
CA ALA A 390 0.62 -11.57 -2.72
C ALA A 390 0.53 -10.11 -2.28
N ILE A 391 0.51 -9.19 -3.25
CA ILE A 391 0.23 -7.78 -3.03
C ILE A 391 -1.25 -7.56 -3.33
N ILE A 392 -1.97 -6.92 -2.43
CA ILE A 392 -3.38 -6.56 -2.58
C ILE A 392 -3.45 -5.04 -2.53
N ILE A 393 -3.92 -4.42 -3.61
CA ILE A 393 -4.23 -2.99 -3.64
C ILE A 393 -5.72 -2.86 -3.37
N ALA A 394 -6.09 -2.06 -2.38
CA ALA A 394 -7.46 -1.74 -2.00
C ALA A 394 -7.56 -0.31 -1.48
N TYR A 395 -8.77 0.18 -1.35
CA TYR A 395 -9.10 1.55 -0.98
C TYR A 395 -9.99 1.57 0.26
N ASP A 396 -9.94 2.64 1.01
CA ASP A 396 -10.69 2.79 2.27
C ASP A 396 -12.14 3.23 2.04
N ASP A 397 -12.37 4.22 1.18
CA ASP A 397 -13.69 4.67 0.79
C ASP A 397 -13.71 5.17 -0.66
N SER A 398 -14.83 5.79 -1.09
CA SER A 398 -15.06 6.21 -2.46
C SER A 398 -14.80 7.69 -2.71
N ASP A 399 -14.54 8.51 -1.69
CA ASP A 399 -14.58 9.99 -1.79
C ASP A 399 -15.89 10.53 -2.39
N GLY A 400 -16.98 9.77 -2.31
CA GLY A 400 -18.23 10.14 -2.97
C GLY A 400 -18.20 10.08 -4.51
N TRP A 401 -17.09 9.71 -5.15
CA TRP A 401 -17.03 9.56 -6.61
C TRP A 401 -18.10 8.62 -7.13
N TYR A 402 -18.74 9.02 -8.23
CA TYR A 402 -19.79 8.24 -8.86
C TYR A 402 -19.37 6.80 -9.16
N ASP A 403 -20.25 5.88 -8.79
CA ASP A 403 -20.27 4.51 -9.28
C ASP A 403 -21.69 4.13 -9.68
N HIS A 404 -21.85 3.39 -10.78
CA HIS A 404 -23.18 3.04 -11.27
C HIS A 404 -23.76 1.80 -10.58
N ALA A 405 -22.97 1.04 -9.83
CA ALA A 405 -23.36 -0.24 -9.29
C ALA A 405 -23.52 -0.19 -7.76
N MET A 406 -24.75 -0.38 -7.29
CA MET A 406 -25.02 -0.58 -5.88
C MET A 406 -24.69 -2.02 -5.46
N GLY A 407 -23.96 -2.17 -4.34
CA GLY A 407 -23.75 -3.47 -3.69
C GLY A 407 -25.02 -3.98 -2.97
N PRO A 408 -25.06 -5.29 -2.63
CA PRO A 408 -26.11 -5.82 -1.78
C PRO A 408 -26.00 -5.25 -0.36
N ILE A 409 -27.12 -4.85 0.25
CA ILE A 409 -27.15 -4.46 1.65
C ILE A 409 -27.18 -5.74 2.52
N VAL A 410 -26.01 -6.14 2.99
CA VAL A 410 -25.82 -7.33 3.83
C VAL A 410 -25.92 -7.03 5.33
N MET A 411 -25.72 -5.77 5.71
CA MET A 411 -25.85 -5.27 7.07
C MET A 411 -26.88 -4.14 7.09
N GLN A 412 -28.07 -4.44 7.60
CA GLN A 412 -29.11 -3.43 7.80
C GLN A 412 -28.89 -2.73 9.15
N SER A 413 -29.15 -1.44 9.18
CA SER A 413 -29.06 -0.57 10.34
C SER A 413 -30.42 0.11 10.58
N ALA A 414 -30.62 0.74 11.72
CA ALA A 414 -31.79 1.56 12.05
C ALA A 414 -31.40 2.65 13.06
N THR A 415 -30.57 3.57 12.64
CA THR A 415 -30.18 4.77 13.40
C THR A 415 -30.73 6.04 12.73
N PRO A 416 -30.78 7.18 13.40
CA PRO A 416 -31.11 8.46 12.76
C PRO A 416 -30.14 8.87 11.64
N ASP A 417 -28.95 8.26 11.59
CA ASP A 417 -27.91 8.56 10.60
C ASP A 417 -28.18 7.84 9.27
N ASP A 418 -29.03 6.78 9.29
CA ASP A 418 -29.38 6.02 8.07
C ASP A 418 -30.30 6.83 7.16
N GLN A 419 -29.91 6.97 5.88
CA GLN A 419 -30.65 7.73 4.87
C GLN A 419 -31.20 6.85 3.74
N LEU A 420 -30.60 5.68 3.51
CA LEU A 420 -31.07 4.70 2.52
C LEU A 420 -32.14 3.79 3.16
N THR A 421 -33.39 4.29 3.24
CA THR A 421 -34.44 3.64 3.99
C THR A 421 -35.40 2.83 3.11
N GLY A 422 -35.85 1.68 3.60
CA GLY A 422 -36.78 0.82 2.89
C GLY A 422 -36.61 -0.65 3.24
N PRO A 423 -37.50 -1.54 2.77
CA PRO A 423 -37.38 -2.97 3.01
C PRO A 423 -36.06 -3.52 2.44
N GLY A 424 -35.25 -4.14 3.28
CA GLY A 424 -33.94 -4.69 2.90
C GLY A 424 -32.82 -3.66 2.76
N LEU A 425 -33.09 -2.39 3.02
CA LEU A 425 -32.12 -1.28 2.99
C LEU A 425 -31.66 -0.89 4.40
N CYS A 426 -30.88 0.18 4.54
CA CYS A 426 -30.24 0.60 5.79
C CYS A 426 -31.23 0.83 6.93
N GLY A 427 -32.18 1.71 6.81
CA GLY A 427 -33.09 2.10 7.86
C GLY A 427 -34.14 1.05 8.29
N SER A 428 -33.88 -0.23 8.16
CA SER A 428 -34.86 -1.31 8.42
C SER A 428 -34.37 -2.39 9.40
N GLY A 429 -33.08 -2.36 9.79
CA GLY A 429 -32.47 -3.39 10.63
C GLY A 429 -32.66 -3.14 12.13
N THR A 430 -32.71 -4.24 12.90
CA THR A 430 -32.80 -4.19 14.38
C THR A 430 -31.60 -4.81 15.09
N ASN A 431 -30.62 -5.37 14.34
CA ASN A 431 -29.44 -5.99 14.92
C ASN A 431 -28.55 -4.92 15.55
N ALA A 432 -28.41 -4.96 16.90
CA ALA A 432 -27.62 -4.00 17.66
C ALA A 432 -26.15 -3.92 17.22
N LEU A 433 -25.58 -5.01 16.70
CA LEU A 433 -24.19 -5.04 16.20
C LEU A 433 -24.02 -4.31 14.85
N ASN A 434 -25.12 -4.06 14.15
CA ASN A 434 -25.09 -3.42 12.85
C ASN A 434 -25.58 -1.96 12.88
N GLN A 435 -25.97 -1.44 14.03
CA GLN A 435 -26.50 -0.08 14.12
C GLN A 435 -25.40 0.94 13.79
N GLY A 436 -25.61 1.78 12.77
CA GLY A 436 -24.61 2.67 12.20
C GLY A 436 -23.55 1.95 11.33
N ARG A 437 -23.83 0.71 10.88
CA ARG A 437 -22.95 -0.10 10.04
C ARG A 437 -23.66 -0.60 8.78
N CYS A 438 -24.50 0.24 8.19
CA CYS A 438 -25.13 -0.15 6.94
C CYS A 438 -24.07 -0.37 5.86
N GLY A 439 -24.26 -1.41 5.08
CA GLY A 439 -23.36 -1.80 3.99
C GLY A 439 -23.83 -3.11 3.32
N TYR A 440 -23.27 -3.44 2.16
CA TYR A 440 -22.06 -2.84 1.61
C TYR A 440 -22.29 -1.40 1.17
N GLY A 441 -21.24 -0.59 1.24
CA GLY A 441 -21.16 0.76 0.74
C GLY A 441 -20.75 0.84 -0.73
N PRO A 442 -20.04 1.92 -1.15
CA PRO A 442 -19.59 2.11 -2.53
C PRO A 442 -18.68 1.00 -3.05
N ARG A 443 -18.73 0.77 -4.36
CA ARG A 443 -17.85 -0.17 -5.03
C ARG A 443 -16.47 0.47 -5.24
N GLN A 444 -15.41 -0.30 -4.97
CA GLN A 444 -14.02 0.15 -4.98
C GLN A 444 -13.12 -0.76 -5.81
N PRO A 445 -12.00 -0.27 -6.37
CA PRO A 445 -11.02 -1.11 -7.02
C PRO A 445 -10.36 -2.09 -6.02
N LEU A 446 -10.14 -3.34 -6.47
CA LEU A 446 -9.35 -4.32 -5.75
C LEU A 446 -8.51 -5.10 -6.75
N LEU A 447 -7.17 -5.08 -6.55
CA LEU A 447 -6.23 -5.80 -7.40
C LEU A 447 -5.43 -6.81 -6.56
N VAL A 448 -5.14 -7.96 -7.16
CA VAL A 448 -4.24 -8.98 -6.59
C VAL A 448 -3.06 -9.19 -7.53
N ILE A 449 -1.87 -8.85 -7.07
CA ILE A 449 -0.62 -8.90 -7.81
C ILE A 449 0.27 -9.97 -7.15
N SER A 450 0.49 -11.08 -7.84
CA SER A 450 1.21 -12.22 -7.30
C SER A 450 1.71 -13.15 -8.42
N PRO A 451 2.80 -13.91 -8.22
CA PRO A 451 3.13 -15.01 -9.12
C PRO A 451 2.01 -16.06 -9.23
N TYR A 452 1.12 -16.12 -8.23
CA TYR A 452 -0.02 -17.03 -8.17
C TYR A 452 -1.35 -16.39 -8.55
N ALA A 453 -1.41 -15.10 -8.85
CA ALA A 453 -2.62 -14.47 -9.36
C ALA A 453 -2.99 -15.05 -10.73
N LYS A 454 -4.27 -15.09 -11.07
CA LYS A 454 -4.69 -15.35 -12.45
C LYS A 454 -4.29 -14.16 -13.33
N ALA A 455 -3.66 -14.42 -14.46
CA ALA A 455 -3.26 -13.35 -15.38
C ALA A 455 -4.44 -12.84 -16.19
N ASN A 456 -4.52 -11.53 -16.39
CA ASN A 456 -5.56 -10.87 -17.20
C ASN A 456 -6.97 -11.34 -16.84
N TYR A 457 -7.28 -11.29 -15.54
CA TYR A 457 -8.49 -11.89 -14.99
C TYR A 457 -9.31 -10.86 -14.22
N VAL A 458 -10.62 -10.82 -14.52
CA VAL A 458 -11.61 -10.03 -13.77
C VAL A 458 -12.45 -10.98 -12.93
N ASP A 459 -12.46 -10.79 -11.62
CA ASP A 459 -13.31 -11.52 -10.68
C ASP A 459 -14.60 -10.75 -10.42
N HIS A 460 -15.74 -11.42 -10.61
CA HIS A 460 -17.07 -10.86 -10.38
C HIS A 460 -17.68 -11.32 -9.04
N THR A 461 -16.90 -11.99 -8.21
CA THR A 461 -17.35 -12.42 -6.87
C THR A 461 -17.52 -11.21 -5.99
N THR A 462 -18.65 -11.13 -5.29
CA THR A 462 -18.87 -10.06 -4.30
C THR A 462 -17.88 -10.19 -3.15
N THR A 463 -17.08 -9.16 -2.95
CA THR A 463 -16.08 -9.02 -1.89
C THR A 463 -16.21 -7.66 -1.23
N ASP A 464 -15.57 -7.49 -0.09
CA ASP A 464 -15.49 -6.23 0.64
C ASP A 464 -14.11 -6.10 1.34
N GLN A 465 -13.84 -5.01 2.03
CA GLN A 465 -12.57 -4.81 2.71
C GLN A 465 -12.24 -5.97 3.68
N SER A 466 -13.25 -6.53 4.37
CA SER A 466 -13.04 -7.67 5.27
C SER A 466 -12.77 -9.00 4.54
N SER A 467 -12.90 -9.06 3.22
CA SER A 467 -12.43 -10.19 2.41
C SER A 467 -10.91 -10.31 2.44
N ILE A 468 -10.19 -9.19 2.58
CA ILE A 468 -8.73 -9.17 2.77
C ILE A 468 -8.39 -9.77 4.14
N LEU A 469 -9.10 -9.33 5.17
CA LEU A 469 -9.00 -9.86 6.52
C LEU A 469 -9.23 -11.38 6.53
N ARG A 470 -10.32 -11.84 5.92
CA ARG A 470 -10.65 -13.26 5.78
C ARG A 470 -9.55 -14.05 5.06
N PHE A 471 -8.96 -13.50 3.99
CA PHE A 471 -7.87 -14.16 3.27
C PHE A 471 -6.64 -14.38 4.16
N ILE A 472 -6.27 -13.37 4.96
CA ILE A 472 -5.17 -13.46 5.93
C ILE A 472 -5.49 -14.53 7.00
N GLU A 473 -6.69 -14.49 7.57
CA GLU A 473 -7.12 -15.46 8.58
C GLU A 473 -7.10 -16.89 8.05
N ASP A 474 -7.61 -17.12 6.85
CA ASP A 474 -7.65 -18.44 6.22
C ASP A 474 -6.23 -18.94 5.88
N ASN A 475 -5.35 -18.05 5.39
CA ASN A 475 -4.00 -18.43 4.99
C ASN A 475 -3.13 -18.91 6.16
N TRP A 476 -3.31 -18.37 7.36
CA TRP A 476 -2.57 -18.77 8.55
C TRP A 476 -3.41 -19.52 9.58
N ASN A 477 -4.63 -19.91 9.23
CA ASN A 477 -5.56 -20.62 10.13
C ASN A 477 -5.72 -19.91 11.48
N LEU A 478 -5.99 -18.60 11.43
CA LEU A 478 -6.07 -17.75 12.62
C LEU A 478 -7.42 -17.90 13.34
N GLY A 479 -8.44 -18.42 12.68
CA GLY A 479 -9.84 -18.35 13.08
C GLY A 479 -10.45 -16.99 12.70
N ARG A 480 -11.60 -16.64 13.27
CA ARG A 480 -12.33 -15.40 13.01
C ARG A 480 -12.31 -14.47 14.22
N LEU A 481 -12.43 -13.17 13.98
CA LEU A 481 -12.45 -12.16 15.04
C LEU A 481 -13.68 -12.30 15.94
N GLY A 482 -14.85 -12.63 15.36
CA GLY A 482 -16.12 -12.73 16.10
C GLY A 482 -16.71 -11.35 16.44
N ASN A 483 -17.64 -11.30 17.36
CA ASN A 483 -18.27 -10.07 17.87
C ASN A 483 -18.89 -9.16 16.80
N GLY A 484 -19.48 -9.76 15.74
CA GLY A 484 -20.11 -9.02 14.65
C GLY A 484 -19.13 -8.50 13.60
N SER A 485 -17.89 -8.97 13.60
CA SER A 485 -16.96 -8.74 12.49
C SER A 485 -17.48 -9.38 11.20
N THR A 486 -17.33 -8.68 10.09
CA THR A 486 -17.80 -9.09 8.77
C THR A 486 -16.94 -10.18 8.13
N ASP A 487 -15.75 -10.45 8.66
CA ASP A 487 -14.87 -11.54 8.26
C ASP A 487 -15.55 -12.91 8.22
N ALA A 488 -16.59 -13.08 9.03
CA ALA A 488 -17.36 -14.33 9.12
C ALA A 488 -18.15 -14.66 7.85
N PHE A 489 -18.59 -13.63 7.10
CA PHE A 489 -19.40 -13.79 5.89
C PHE A 489 -18.86 -13.06 4.65
N ALA A 490 -17.75 -12.35 4.78
CA ALA A 490 -17.05 -11.72 3.67
C ALA A 490 -16.81 -12.69 2.51
N GLY A 491 -16.76 -12.19 1.29
CA GLY A 491 -16.38 -12.97 0.12
C GLY A 491 -14.95 -13.51 0.21
N THR A 492 -14.59 -14.45 -0.66
CA THR A 492 -13.23 -15.00 -0.72
C THR A 492 -12.44 -14.39 -1.87
N LEU A 493 -11.17 -14.08 -1.64
CA LEU A 493 -10.23 -13.67 -2.69
C LEU A 493 -9.61 -14.87 -3.45
N ASN A 494 -9.87 -16.11 -3.03
CA ASN A 494 -9.26 -17.31 -3.61
C ASN A 494 -9.54 -17.45 -5.11
N ASN A 495 -10.65 -16.90 -5.61
CA ASN A 495 -10.99 -16.93 -7.03
C ASN A 495 -9.99 -16.14 -7.91
N MET A 496 -9.29 -15.19 -7.33
CA MET A 496 -8.27 -14.39 -8.02
C MET A 496 -6.92 -15.11 -8.15
N PHE A 497 -6.75 -16.25 -7.47
CA PHE A 497 -5.51 -17.03 -7.46
C PHE A 497 -5.61 -18.35 -8.24
N ASN A 498 -4.45 -18.85 -8.65
CA ASN A 498 -4.25 -20.20 -9.16
C ASN A 498 -3.09 -20.87 -8.39
N PHE A 499 -3.41 -21.47 -7.26
CA PHE A 499 -2.42 -22.15 -6.41
C PHE A 499 -1.96 -23.51 -6.97
N THR A 500 -2.58 -24.01 -8.05
CA THR A 500 -2.16 -25.25 -8.72
C THR A 500 -1.03 -25.01 -9.74
N SER A 501 -0.85 -23.76 -10.19
CA SER A 501 0.32 -23.36 -10.96
C SER A 501 1.52 -23.17 -10.03
N ALA A 502 2.71 -23.37 -10.57
CA ALA A 502 3.96 -23.23 -9.80
C ALA A 502 4.38 -21.74 -9.59
N GLY A 503 3.43 -20.81 -9.50
CA GLY A 503 3.74 -19.39 -9.42
C GLY A 503 4.35 -18.86 -10.70
N SER A 504 3.62 -18.99 -11.82
CA SER A 504 4.16 -18.77 -13.16
C SER A 504 3.98 -17.37 -13.72
N ASN A 505 3.21 -16.49 -13.05
CA ASN A 505 3.07 -15.12 -13.53
C ASN A 505 4.40 -14.37 -13.41
N PRO A 506 4.84 -13.72 -14.49
CA PRO A 506 6.04 -12.90 -14.45
C PRO A 506 5.86 -11.71 -13.51
N ALA A 507 6.94 -11.25 -12.92
CA ALA A 507 7.01 -9.90 -12.37
C ALA A 507 6.92 -8.91 -13.52
N VAL A 508 6.14 -7.85 -13.32
CA VAL A 508 5.92 -6.78 -14.30
C VAL A 508 6.37 -5.47 -13.69
N LEU A 509 7.54 -4.99 -14.11
CA LEU A 509 8.06 -3.71 -13.63
C LEU A 509 7.52 -2.58 -14.49
N LEU A 510 7.08 -1.52 -13.84
CA LEU A 510 6.56 -0.33 -14.49
C LEU A 510 7.49 0.87 -14.26
N ASP A 511 7.35 1.88 -15.08
CA ASP A 511 7.96 3.19 -14.86
C ASP A 511 7.06 4.00 -13.90
N PRO A 512 7.58 4.54 -12.79
CA PRO A 512 6.75 5.23 -11.79
C PRO A 512 6.11 6.51 -12.30
N ASN A 513 6.71 7.17 -13.30
CA ASN A 513 6.17 8.43 -13.84
C ASN A 513 5.10 8.20 -14.90
N THR A 514 5.22 7.15 -15.70
CA THR A 514 4.32 6.90 -16.83
C THR A 514 3.37 5.73 -16.63
N GLY A 515 3.66 4.84 -15.68
CA GLY A 515 2.91 3.60 -15.47
C GLY A 515 3.13 2.54 -16.56
N LEU A 516 3.97 2.82 -17.56
CA LEU A 516 4.24 1.90 -18.67
C LEU A 516 5.16 0.74 -18.25
N VAL A 517 4.98 -0.41 -18.89
CA VAL A 517 5.81 -1.59 -18.65
C VAL A 517 7.24 -1.33 -19.12
N THR A 518 8.21 -1.49 -18.22
CA THR A 518 9.65 -1.34 -18.51
C THR A 518 10.35 -2.68 -18.63
N ALA A 519 9.90 -3.70 -17.86
CA ALA A 519 10.46 -5.04 -17.92
C ALA A 519 9.45 -6.08 -17.43
N THR A 520 9.60 -7.31 -17.92
CA THR A 520 8.93 -8.50 -17.39
C THR A 520 9.95 -9.61 -17.20
N PHE A 521 9.87 -10.35 -16.09
CA PHE A 521 10.74 -11.50 -15.87
C PHE A 521 10.00 -12.63 -15.17
N THR A 522 10.28 -13.87 -15.59
CA THR A 522 9.75 -15.09 -14.97
C THR A 522 10.82 -15.68 -14.05
N GLY A 523 10.44 -16.08 -12.86
CA GLY A 523 11.31 -16.74 -11.89
C GLY A 523 11.28 -16.10 -10.51
N VAL A 524 11.83 -16.84 -9.53
CA VAL A 524 11.95 -16.44 -8.14
C VAL A 524 12.98 -15.31 -8.05
N GLY A 525 12.52 -14.10 -7.87
CA GLY A 525 13.37 -12.94 -7.69
C GLY A 525 14.36 -12.76 -8.83
N GLY A 526 14.00 -12.01 -9.87
CA GLY A 526 14.98 -11.62 -10.87
C GLY A 526 16.18 -10.90 -10.22
N PRO A 527 17.33 -10.85 -10.89
CA PRO A 527 18.51 -10.21 -10.32
C PRO A 527 18.26 -8.72 -10.08
N VAL A 528 18.75 -8.21 -8.96
CA VAL A 528 18.76 -6.76 -8.71
C VAL A 528 20.03 -6.19 -9.34
N THR A 529 19.85 -5.27 -10.30
CA THR A 529 20.96 -4.64 -11.00
C THR A 529 21.35 -3.33 -10.33
N LYS A 530 22.65 -3.09 -10.22
CA LYS A 530 23.22 -1.81 -9.77
C LYS A 530 24.41 -1.43 -10.64
N ALA A 531 24.22 -0.43 -11.49
CA ALA A 531 25.25 0.13 -12.35
C ALA A 531 25.77 1.45 -11.77
N VAL A 532 27.08 1.58 -11.66
CA VAL A 532 27.74 2.80 -11.18
C VAL A 532 28.92 3.13 -12.08
N ALA A 533 29.09 4.40 -12.41
CA ALA A 533 30.33 4.91 -13.01
C ALA A 533 31.22 5.52 -11.92
N ASN A 534 32.49 5.19 -11.92
CA ASN A 534 33.43 5.71 -10.95
C ASN A 534 34.74 6.17 -11.64
N PRO A 535 34.99 7.47 -11.67
CA PRO A 535 34.15 8.58 -11.20
C PRO A 535 33.00 8.93 -12.16
N LYS A 536 31.96 9.61 -11.65
CA LYS A 536 30.80 10.07 -12.46
C LYS A 536 31.14 11.28 -13.36
N ASN A 537 32.12 12.09 -12.95
CA ASN A 537 32.58 13.25 -13.70
C ASN A 537 34.09 13.10 -13.96
N LEU A 538 34.49 13.29 -15.20
CA LEU A 538 35.87 13.21 -15.65
C LEU A 538 36.26 14.50 -16.35
N PRO A 539 37.47 15.04 -16.10
CA PRO A 539 38.04 16.09 -16.94
C PRO A 539 38.38 15.50 -18.33
N TRP A 540 38.25 16.29 -19.36
CA TRP A 540 38.53 15.89 -20.75
C TRP A 540 39.91 15.21 -20.98
N ALA A 541 40.89 15.52 -20.16
CA ALA A 541 42.22 14.91 -20.24
C ALA A 541 42.26 13.43 -19.77
N VAL A 542 41.15 12.90 -19.27
CA VAL A 542 41.03 11.51 -18.80
C VAL A 542 40.01 10.82 -19.71
N ASP A 543 40.44 9.92 -20.54
CA ASP A 543 39.65 9.28 -21.59
C ASP A 543 39.09 7.92 -21.22
N ASN A 544 39.27 7.47 -19.97
CA ASN A 544 38.77 6.16 -19.54
C ASN A 544 38.10 6.21 -18.15
N VAL A 545 37.16 5.28 -17.94
CA VAL A 545 36.40 5.12 -16.71
C VAL A 545 36.15 3.64 -16.43
N ASN A 546 36.12 3.26 -15.14
CA ASN A 546 35.64 1.95 -14.74
C ASN A 546 34.15 2.02 -14.40
N LEU A 547 33.39 1.09 -14.94
CA LEU A 547 32.01 0.85 -14.50
C LEU A 547 32.02 -0.23 -13.42
N ASP A 548 31.03 -0.21 -12.56
CA ASP A 548 30.90 -1.14 -11.44
C ASP A 548 29.47 -1.68 -11.35
N GLY A 549 29.32 -2.97 -11.59
CA GLY A 549 28.10 -3.75 -11.42
C GLY A 549 28.15 -4.72 -10.24
N THR A 550 29.21 -4.68 -9.40
CA THR A 550 29.44 -5.67 -8.31
C THR A 550 28.38 -5.66 -7.23
N LYS A 551 27.59 -4.58 -7.15
CA LYS A 551 26.46 -4.48 -6.20
C LYS A 551 25.18 -5.11 -6.74
N SER A 552 25.18 -5.63 -7.96
CA SER A 552 24.08 -6.44 -8.47
C SER A 552 24.05 -7.78 -7.73
N VAL A 553 22.88 -8.23 -7.38
CA VAL A 553 22.67 -9.46 -6.60
C VAL A 553 21.66 -10.36 -7.30
N SER A 554 21.90 -11.67 -7.25
CA SER A 554 20.91 -12.68 -7.63
C SER A 554 20.04 -13.01 -6.42
N ALA A 555 18.75 -13.22 -6.65
CA ALA A 555 17.83 -13.62 -5.59
C ALA A 555 18.15 -14.98 -4.97
N ASP A 556 18.75 -15.91 -5.75
CA ASP A 556 19.17 -17.23 -5.29
C ASP A 556 20.60 -17.27 -4.75
N GLY A 557 21.27 -16.13 -4.67
CA GLY A 557 22.66 -16.01 -4.20
C GLY A 557 23.71 -16.61 -5.13
N LYS A 558 23.33 -17.07 -6.33
CA LYS A 558 24.27 -17.62 -7.30
C LYS A 558 24.95 -16.53 -8.12
N PRO A 559 26.09 -16.83 -8.77
CA PRO A 559 26.80 -15.89 -9.60
C PRO A 559 25.93 -15.34 -10.74
N LEU A 560 26.04 -14.04 -11.00
CA LEU A 560 25.42 -13.36 -12.12
C LEU A 560 26.36 -13.37 -13.34
N THR A 561 25.78 -13.37 -14.52
CA THR A 561 26.48 -12.97 -15.74
C THR A 561 26.19 -11.50 -16.05
N TYR A 562 27.14 -10.81 -16.62
CA TYR A 562 27.11 -9.37 -16.87
C TYR A 562 27.19 -9.09 -18.36
N SER A 563 26.50 -8.05 -18.80
CA SER A 563 26.62 -7.53 -20.18
C SER A 563 26.45 -6.01 -20.14
N TRP A 564 27.48 -5.30 -20.58
CA TRP A 564 27.46 -3.85 -20.68
C TRP A 564 27.40 -3.40 -22.14
N ALA A 565 26.54 -2.44 -22.41
CA ALA A 565 26.40 -1.83 -23.74
C ALA A 565 26.32 -0.30 -23.63
N ALA A 566 26.76 0.41 -24.63
CA ALA A 566 26.51 1.84 -24.77
C ALA A 566 25.02 2.08 -25.06
N ALA A 567 24.40 3.06 -24.42
CA ALA A 567 23.04 3.47 -24.74
C ALA A 567 23.01 4.11 -26.17
N PRO A 568 21.89 4.08 -26.89
CA PRO A 568 21.79 4.54 -28.27
C PRO A 568 22.29 5.97 -28.56
N SER A 569 22.20 6.86 -27.58
CA SER A 569 22.61 8.28 -27.69
C SER A 569 24.04 8.54 -27.19
N THR A 570 24.77 7.50 -26.77
CA THR A 570 26.13 7.65 -26.21
C THR A 570 27.13 7.94 -27.34
N PRO A 571 28.02 8.96 -27.16
CA PRO A 571 29.13 9.18 -28.12
C PRO A 571 30.02 7.95 -28.25
N ALA A 572 30.93 7.95 -29.24
CA ALA A 572 31.80 6.80 -29.54
C ALA A 572 32.56 6.32 -28.29
N VAL A 573 32.51 5.01 -28.02
CA VAL A 573 33.19 4.36 -26.90
C VAL A 573 33.77 3.03 -27.28
N GLN A 574 34.75 2.55 -26.51
CA GLN A 574 35.22 1.16 -26.54
C GLN A 574 35.07 0.57 -25.12
N ILE A 575 34.30 -0.51 -24.98
CA ILE A 575 34.09 -1.20 -23.72
C ILE A 575 34.98 -2.44 -23.67
N ASN A 576 35.96 -2.47 -22.79
CA ASN A 576 36.81 -3.62 -22.56
C ASN A 576 36.29 -4.43 -21.37
N GLY A 577 36.06 -5.72 -21.56
CA GLY A 577 35.47 -6.58 -20.53
C GLY A 577 33.97 -6.35 -20.36
N ALA A 578 33.23 -6.09 -21.41
CA ALA A 578 31.79 -5.84 -21.39
C ALA A 578 30.96 -6.96 -20.74
N ASN A 579 31.51 -8.16 -20.60
CA ASN A 579 30.90 -9.30 -19.89
C ASN A 579 31.38 -9.49 -18.46
N THR A 580 32.04 -8.53 -17.88
CA THR A 580 32.52 -8.57 -16.47
C THR A 580 31.72 -7.63 -15.59
N ALA A 581 31.81 -7.83 -14.26
CA ALA A 581 31.18 -6.93 -13.29
C ALA A 581 31.81 -5.52 -13.29
N THR A 582 33.06 -5.38 -13.73
CA THR A 582 33.84 -4.13 -13.65
C THR A 582 34.59 -3.86 -14.97
N PRO A 583 33.88 -3.52 -16.07
CA PRO A 583 34.55 -3.21 -17.32
C PRO A 583 35.26 -1.85 -17.26
N ASN A 584 36.32 -1.73 -18.08
CA ASN A 584 36.96 -0.46 -18.36
C ASN A 584 36.47 0.11 -19.68
N VAL A 585 36.11 1.37 -19.74
CA VAL A 585 35.56 2.02 -20.93
C VAL A 585 36.43 3.19 -21.36
N PHE A 586 36.80 3.23 -22.64
CA PHE A 586 37.43 4.39 -23.26
C PHE A 586 36.37 5.28 -23.92
N LEU A 587 36.40 6.58 -23.59
CA LEU A 587 35.48 7.60 -24.08
C LEU A 587 36.10 8.30 -25.30
N LEU A 588 35.70 7.90 -26.49
CA LEU A 588 36.34 8.30 -27.76
C LEU A 588 35.64 9.48 -28.45
N GLY A 589 34.46 9.88 -27.96
CA GLY A 589 33.60 10.88 -28.63
C GLY A 589 33.80 12.32 -28.18
N GLY A 590 34.78 12.61 -27.31
CA GLY A 590 35.03 13.96 -26.77
C GLY A 590 34.07 14.35 -25.60
N PRO A 591 34.09 15.63 -25.13
CA PRO A 591 33.25 16.07 -24.05
C PRO A 591 31.76 15.79 -24.28
N GLY A 592 31.07 15.31 -23.24
CA GLY A 592 29.66 14.97 -23.35
C GLY A 592 29.18 14.02 -22.25
N VAL A 593 27.91 13.64 -22.34
CA VAL A 593 27.29 12.67 -21.45
C VAL A 593 27.32 11.29 -22.09
N TYR A 594 27.87 10.33 -21.36
CA TYR A 594 27.98 8.94 -21.77
C TYR A 594 27.12 8.07 -20.88
N SER A 595 26.24 7.27 -21.46
CA SER A 595 25.33 6.39 -20.74
C SER A 595 25.59 4.94 -21.11
N PHE A 596 25.68 4.07 -20.08
CA PHE A 596 25.99 2.65 -20.24
C PHE A 596 24.89 1.82 -19.58
N ILE A 597 24.33 0.87 -20.32
CA ILE A 597 23.31 -0.06 -19.84
C ILE A 597 24.02 -1.32 -19.36
N LEU A 598 23.88 -1.64 -18.08
CA LEU A 598 24.22 -2.94 -17.52
C LEU A 598 23.02 -3.86 -17.62
N THR A 599 23.19 -5.02 -18.22
CA THR A 599 22.26 -6.15 -18.10
C THR A 599 22.94 -7.23 -17.26
N VAL A 600 22.27 -7.70 -16.20
CA VAL A 600 22.70 -8.89 -15.47
C VAL A 600 21.70 -10.02 -15.73
N THR A 601 22.21 -11.25 -15.76
CA THR A 601 21.40 -12.46 -15.94
C THR A 601 21.76 -13.44 -14.83
N ASP A 602 20.76 -14.00 -14.16
CA ASP A 602 20.95 -15.02 -13.14
C ASP A 602 21.01 -16.45 -13.69
N SER A 603 21.16 -17.43 -12.80
CA SER A 603 21.26 -18.85 -13.15
C SER A 603 19.97 -19.43 -13.77
N THR A 604 18.84 -18.74 -13.67
CA THR A 604 17.55 -19.14 -14.25
C THR A 604 17.32 -18.54 -15.65
N GLY A 605 18.17 -17.60 -16.06
CA GLY A 605 18.00 -16.82 -17.29
C GLY A 605 17.20 -15.54 -17.11
N ALA A 606 16.77 -15.21 -15.89
CA ALA A 606 16.11 -13.94 -15.62
C ALA A 606 17.11 -12.78 -15.71
N THR A 607 16.67 -11.65 -16.27
CA THR A 607 17.52 -10.49 -16.54
C THR A 607 16.99 -9.25 -15.85
N ALA A 608 17.91 -8.36 -15.46
CA ALA A 608 17.58 -7.00 -15.04
C ALA A 608 18.58 -6.01 -15.62
N THR A 609 18.18 -4.75 -15.74
CA THR A 609 19.01 -3.69 -16.31
C THR A 609 19.11 -2.49 -15.39
N ASP A 610 20.25 -1.78 -15.45
CA ASP A 610 20.44 -0.47 -14.81
C ASP A 610 21.36 0.38 -15.69
N THR A 611 21.39 1.69 -15.46
CA THR A 611 22.17 2.63 -16.27
C THR A 611 23.19 3.38 -15.43
N ALA A 612 24.46 3.35 -15.88
CA ALA A 612 25.52 4.20 -15.35
C ALA A 612 25.78 5.37 -16.30
N THR A 613 25.93 6.57 -15.74
CA THR A 613 26.20 7.80 -16.52
C THR A 613 27.52 8.42 -16.12
N VAL A 614 28.30 8.85 -17.12
CA VAL A 614 29.56 9.57 -16.97
C VAL A 614 29.47 10.90 -17.72
N ASN A 615 29.88 11.97 -17.08
CA ASN A 615 30.02 13.28 -17.70
C ASN A 615 31.51 13.54 -17.98
N LEU A 616 31.91 13.57 -19.26
CA LEU A 616 33.23 14.04 -19.67
C LEU A 616 33.16 15.56 -19.87
N ILE A 617 33.80 16.30 -18.96
CA ILE A 617 33.72 17.76 -18.87
C ILE A 617 34.89 18.39 -19.63
N PRO A 618 34.69 19.48 -20.42
CA PRO A 618 35.73 20.19 -21.14
C PRO A 618 36.90 20.66 -20.27
#